data_26a815912ed676e19b9c40fa6bf35665
#
_entry.id   26a815912ed676e19b9c40fa6bf35665
#
_cell.length_a   1.000
_cell.length_b   1.000
_cell.length_c   1.000
_cell.angle_alpha   90.00
_cell.angle_beta   90.00
_cell.angle_gamma   90.00
#
_symmetry.space_group_name_H-M   'P 1'
#
loop_
_entity.id
_entity.type
_entity.pdbx_description
1 polymer ?
#
loop_
_entity_poly.entity_id
_entity_poly.type
_entity_poly.pdbx_seq_one_letter_code
_entity_poly.pdbx_strand_id
1 'polypeptide(L)'
;MIPAAASRARSRLACSSTEIFSSPLLSRSSGFTISRVFLLFRSNSKSRPVRSVPDPLLTKTTRWPSGEMVKFRGAPREKRNVRALWRGNGSSLIGIDRTLSLMSLAPSASKSAGARLLLVHAHPDDESINNGATMAKYIAEGAQVALVTCTRGEEGEVLVPEFANLASDKDDQLGPHREIELRNALAALSGSNQMQHHFLGAPDVHYRDSGMMGMPQNERPDVFWSTSLDTAASHLVEIIRKFKPQVLITYDEIGGYGHPDHIQAHRVSMRAADLAADQNYGTSAPWSISKIYWNTIPRSVIQQGMDAMKDSGSAFFGAESIEDIPFAKPDELVTSVVDATEFVSQKMEAMRAHATQIAVDGPFFALSNMLGMQVFGVEYYTLAKGVVSEPFDADGREINLFSGVSI
;
A
#
# COMPACT_ATOMS: atom_id res chain seq x y z
N MET A 1 -65.03 16.60 24.68
CA MET A 1 -65.81 15.58 25.43
C MET A 1 -65.08 14.28 25.28
N ILE A 2 -64.53 13.82 26.40
CA ILE A 2 -63.99 12.47 26.71
C ILE A 2 -65.21 11.67 27.21
N PRO A 3 -65.29 10.34 27.14
CA PRO A 3 -64.46 9.36 27.86
C PRO A 3 -64.09 8.13 27.02
N ALA A 4 -62.99 7.44 27.23
CA ALA A 4 -62.48 6.62 28.38
C ALA A 4 -63.03 5.22 28.50
N ALA A 5 -62.10 4.29 28.63
CA ALA A 5 -61.95 3.08 29.45
C ALA A 5 -61.97 1.77 28.63
N ALA A 6 -60.86 1.01 28.63
CA ALA A 6 -60.27 0.06 29.59
C ALA A 6 -60.88 -1.35 29.47
N SER A 7 -60.10 -2.39 29.30
CA SER A 7 -59.61 -3.34 30.31
C SER A 7 -59.04 -4.62 29.69
N ARG A 8 -57.88 -5.00 30.13
CA ARG A 8 -57.33 -6.29 30.65
C ARG A 8 -58.04 -7.58 30.33
N ALA A 9 -57.28 -8.55 29.85
CA ALA A 9 -57.17 -9.88 30.54
C ALA A 9 -55.93 -10.68 30.07
N ARG A 10 -55.24 -11.18 31.09
CA ARG A 10 -54.14 -12.16 30.99
C ARG A 10 -54.73 -13.59 30.86
N SER A 11 -54.01 -14.49 30.18
CA SER A 11 -53.88 -15.87 30.69
C SER A 11 -52.65 -16.56 30.15
N ARG A 12 -51.92 -17.18 31.08
CA ARG A 12 -50.82 -18.14 30.92
C ARG A 12 -51.37 -19.51 30.61
N LEU A 13 -50.48 -20.35 30.00
CA LEU A 13 -50.23 -21.79 30.30
C LEU A 13 -49.45 -22.33 29.06
N ALA A 14 -48.24 -22.78 29.12
CA ALA A 14 -47.51 -23.86 29.75
C ALA A 14 -47.67 -25.23 29.03
N CYS A 15 -46.51 -25.78 28.74
CA CYS A 15 -46.09 -27.20 28.69
C CYS A 15 -46.26 -27.99 27.40
N SER A 16 -45.15 -28.41 26.87
CA SER A 16 -44.45 -29.70 26.83
C SER A 16 -44.60 -30.55 25.56
N SER A 17 -43.44 -31.08 25.31
CA SER A 17 -42.96 -32.40 24.83
C SER A 17 -42.66 -32.59 23.35
N THR A 18 -41.37 -32.76 23.15
CA THR A 18 -40.61 -33.84 22.46
C THR A 18 -41.32 -34.61 21.35
N GLU A 19 -40.74 -34.58 20.15
CA GLU A 19 -40.46 -35.81 19.40
C GLU A 19 -39.33 -35.64 18.40
N ILE A 20 -38.52 -36.70 18.37
CA ILE A 20 -37.34 -36.95 17.58
C ILE A 20 -37.75 -37.54 16.23
N PHE A 21 -37.21 -37.02 15.09
CA PHE A 21 -37.01 -37.86 13.91
C PHE A 21 -35.71 -37.54 13.21
N SER A 22 -34.96 -38.58 12.92
CA SER A 22 -33.65 -38.72 12.35
C SER A 22 -33.59 -38.55 10.84
N SER A 23 -32.58 -37.80 10.35
CA SER A 23 -31.62 -38.03 9.25
C SER A 23 -32.09 -38.56 7.88
N PRO A 24 -31.22 -38.48 6.83
CA PRO A 24 -30.18 -37.52 6.40
C PRO A 24 -30.32 -37.14 4.92
N LEU A 25 -29.72 -36.04 4.50
CA LEU A 25 -29.24 -35.88 3.11
C LEU A 25 -28.05 -34.91 3.03
N LEU A 26 -26.98 -35.45 2.50
CA LEU A 26 -25.73 -34.84 2.17
C LEU A 26 -25.90 -33.64 1.24
N SER A 27 -25.34 -32.48 1.61
CA SER A 27 -24.83 -31.53 0.64
C SER A 27 -23.45 -31.08 1.13
N ARG A 28 -22.42 -31.44 0.37
CA ARG A 28 -21.04 -30.94 0.52
C ARG A 28 -21.04 -29.47 0.19
N SER A 29 -20.84 -28.60 1.18
CA SER A 29 -20.31 -27.28 0.98
C SER A 29 -18.89 -27.31 1.54
N SER A 30 -17.93 -27.15 0.64
CA SER A 30 -16.51 -26.98 0.94
C SER A 30 -16.33 -25.69 1.74
N GLY A 31 -16.30 -25.80 3.06
CA GLY A 31 -15.86 -24.76 3.95
C GLY A 31 -14.33 -24.66 3.85
N PHE A 32 -13.84 -23.70 3.12
CA PHE A 32 -12.44 -23.31 3.17
C PHE A 32 -12.17 -22.73 4.56
N THR A 33 -11.41 -23.46 5.36
CA THR A 33 -10.95 -23.01 6.67
C THR A 33 -9.77 -22.08 6.44
N ILE A 34 -10.01 -20.78 6.40
CA ILE A 34 -9.01 -19.67 6.33
C ILE A 34 -8.08 -19.68 7.55
N SER A 35 -8.32 -20.53 8.54
CA SER A 35 -7.56 -20.57 9.82
C SER A 35 -6.10 -21.05 9.73
N ARG A 36 -5.57 -21.43 8.56
CA ARG A 36 -4.19 -21.93 8.46
C ARG A 36 -3.17 -20.92 7.97
N VAL A 37 -3.56 -19.87 7.26
CA VAL A 37 -2.60 -18.90 6.68
C VAL A 37 -2.10 -17.88 7.72
N PHE A 38 -2.82 -17.67 8.82
CA PHE A 38 -2.49 -16.68 9.84
C PHE A 38 -1.69 -17.17 11.06
N LEU A 39 -1.38 -18.46 11.13
CA LEU A 39 -0.55 -18.99 12.23
C LEU A 39 0.96 -18.83 12.00
N LEU A 40 1.37 -18.25 10.88
CA LEU A 40 2.79 -18.19 10.50
C LEU A 40 3.53 -16.94 11.01
N PHE A 41 2.85 -15.98 11.63
CA PHE A 41 3.49 -14.84 12.30
C PHE A 41 3.78 -15.03 13.80
N ARG A 42 3.59 -16.24 14.35
CA ARG A 42 4.09 -16.53 15.69
C ARG A 42 5.50 -17.07 15.64
N SER A 43 6.48 -16.23 15.90
CA SER A 43 7.83 -16.64 16.24
C SER A 43 7.78 -17.55 17.48
N ASN A 44 7.98 -18.85 17.30
CA ASN A 44 8.15 -19.80 18.38
C ASN A 44 9.56 -19.64 19.00
N SER A 45 9.73 -18.68 19.89
CA SER A 45 10.86 -18.67 20.82
C SER A 45 10.52 -19.54 22.03
N LYS A 46 10.61 -20.84 21.89
CA LYS A 46 10.79 -21.77 23.03
C LYS A 46 12.19 -22.32 22.94
N SER A 47 13.12 -21.64 23.60
CA SER A 47 14.45 -22.13 23.93
C SER A 47 14.34 -23.36 24.82
N ARG A 48 14.82 -24.51 24.32
CA ARG A 48 15.20 -25.64 25.15
C ARG A 48 16.72 -25.59 25.38
N PRO A 49 17.22 -25.88 26.58
CA PRO A 49 18.64 -25.84 26.86
C PRO A 49 19.36 -27.03 26.19
N VAL A 50 20.35 -26.72 25.35
CA VAL A 50 21.26 -27.70 24.79
C VAL A 50 22.49 -27.75 25.65
N ARG A 51 22.85 -28.98 26.06
CA ARG A 51 24.06 -29.35 26.81
C ARG A 51 25.31 -29.01 26.03
N SER A 52 26.27 -28.47 26.74
CA SER A 52 27.65 -28.21 26.36
C SER A 52 28.39 -29.44 25.86
N VAL A 53 29.11 -29.35 24.75
CA VAL A 53 30.26 -30.18 24.35
C VAL A 53 31.31 -29.24 23.78
N PRO A 54 32.62 -29.39 24.09
CA PRO A 54 33.61 -28.33 24.01
C PRO A 54 34.31 -28.22 22.64
N ASP A 55 34.83 -27.01 22.43
CA ASP A 55 35.70 -26.50 21.38
C ASP A 55 36.93 -27.40 21.04
N PRO A 56 37.53 -27.27 19.82
CA PRO A 56 38.67 -26.39 19.77
C PRO A 56 38.93 -25.57 18.47
N LEU A 57 39.46 -24.37 18.70
CA LEU A 57 40.44 -23.64 17.89
C LEU A 57 40.03 -23.06 16.53
N LEU A 58 39.79 -21.72 16.48
CA LEU A 58 40.72 -20.79 15.80
C LEU A 58 40.34 -19.34 16.02
N THR A 59 41.14 -18.67 16.81
CA THR A 59 41.18 -17.22 17.01
C THR A 59 41.56 -16.48 15.73
N LYS A 60 40.74 -15.51 15.31
CA LYS A 60 41.21 -14.28 14.67
C LYS A 60 40.32 -13.12 15.08
N THR A 61 40.76 -12.44 16.10
CA THR A 61 40.26 -11.10 16.48
C THR A 61 40.75 -10.09 15.48
N THR A 62 39.84 -9.43 14.77
CA THR A 62 40.12 -8.14 14.12
C THR A 62 39.39 -7.06 14.91
N ARG A 63 40.20 -6.36 15.71
CA ARG A 63 39.77 -5.17 16.47
C ARG A 63 39.75 -3.99 15.52
N TRP A 64 38.64 -3.28 15.44
CA TRP A 64 38.57 -1.95 14.85
C TRP A 64 38.81 -0.90 15.93
N PRO A 65 39.63 0.15 15.66
CA PRO A 65 39.88 1.19 16.64
C PRO A 65 38.77 2.18 16.69
N SER A 66 38.44 2.58 17.91
CA SER A 66 37.50 3.65 18.27
C SER A 66 38.03 5.02 17.87
N GLY A 67 37.09 5.81 17.30
CA GLY A 67 36.98 7.24 17.52
C GLY A 67 38.01 8.15 16.92
N GLU A 68 37.58 8.94 15.92
CA GLU A 68 37.85 10.37 15.89
C GLU A 68 36.94 11.06 14.88
N MET A 69 36.24 12.07 15.40
CA MET A 69 35.34 12.92 14.65
C MET A 69 36.16 13.97 13.87
N VAL A 70 36.25 13.83 12.54
CA VAL A 70 36.91 14.85 11.71
C VAL A 70 35.89 15.93 11.34
N LYS A 71 36.06 17.09 11.93
CA LYS A 71 35.40 18.33 11.55
C LYS A 71 35.98 18.82 10.20
N PHE A 72 35.18 18.77 9.14
CA PHE A 72 35.55 19.51 7.91
C PHE A 72 35.27 21.01 8.07
N ARG A 73 36.35 21.79 8.19
CA ARG A 73 36.34 23.21 7.96
C ARG A 73 36.45 23.45 6.46
N GLY A 74 35.62 24.37 5.96
CA GLY A 74 35.63 24.77 4.57
C GLY A 74 36.96 25.38 4.14
N ALA A 75 37.33 25.15 2.89
CA ALA A 75 38.40 25.85 2.18
C ALA A 75 37.93 26.32 0.78
N PRO A 76 38.53 27.38 0.23
CA PRO A 76 37.85 28.24 -0.73
C PRO A 76 37.99 27.78 -2.18
N ARG A 77 37.10 28.32 -3.01
CA ARG A 77 37.10 28.18 -4.47
C ARG A 77 38.37 28.76 -5.07
N GLU A 78 39.19 27.96 -5.69
CA GLU A 78 40.20 28.38 -6.65
C GLU A 78 39.92 27.85 -8.04
N LYS A 79 39.69 28.73 -8.98
CA LYS A 79 39.66 28.47 -10.42
C LYS A 79 41.09 28.13 -10.88
N ARG A 80 41.34 26.94 -11.37
CA ARG A 80 42.55 26.64 -12.14
C ARG A 80 42.18 26.20 -13.55
N ASN A 81 42.56 27.06 -14.49
CA ASN A 81 42.68 26.73 -15.91
C ASN A 81 43.85 25.74 -16.07
N VAL A 82 43.58 24.55 -16.55
CA VAL A 82 44.63 23.62 -17.01
C VAL A 82 44.59 23.62 -18.53
N ARG A 83 45.55 24.34 -19.13
CA ARG A 83 45.93 24.18 -20.55
C ARG A 83 46.87 22.98 -20.61
N ALA A 84 46.44 21.89 -21.19
CA ALA A 84 47.34 20.80 -21.63
C ALA A 84 47.76 21.08 -23.07
N LEU A 85 49.07 21.41 -23.25
CA LEU A 85 49.71 21.47 -24.56
C LEU A 85 50.11 20.04 -24.98
N TRP A 86 49.46 19.51 -26.00
CA TRP A 86 49.95 18.37 -26.76
C TRP A 86 50.57 18.88 -28.07
N ARG A 87 51.88 18.67 -28.24
CA ARG A 87 52.56 18.78 -29.55
C ARG A 87 52.59 17.40 -30.20
N GLY A 88 51.96 17.31 -31.36
CA GLY A 88 52.09 16.16 -32.26
C GLY A 88 51.95 16.67 -33.70
N ASN A 89 52.90 16.35 -34.50
CA ASN A 89 53.09 16.79 -35.90
C ASN A 89 51.96 16.40 -36.84
N GLY A 90 51.58 17.28 -37.73
CA GLY A 90 51.13 16.98 -39.08
C GLY A 90 49.67 17.17 -39.40
N SER A 91 49.37 18.23 -40.12
CA SER A 91 48.38 18.37 -41.17
C SER A 91 46.91 18.53 -40.86
N SER A 92 46.43 19.65 -41.36
CA SER A 92 45.06 19.98 -41.77
C SER A 92 44.11 20.50 -40.70
N LEU A 93 44.02 21.84 -40.67
CA LEU A 93 42.98 22.62 -39.99
C LEU A 93 41.65 22.46 -40.77
N ILE A 94 40.70 21.69 -40.20
CA ILE A 94 39.29 21.88 -40.47
C ILE A 94 38.72 22.62 -39.30
N GLY A 95 38.38 23.89 -39.50
CA GLY A 95 37.71 24.72 -38.48
C GLY A 95 36.31 24.16 -38.24
N ILE A 96 36.09 23.52 -37.07
CA ILE A 96 34.76 23.28 -36.55
C ILE A 96 34.42 24.43 -35.63
N ASP A 97 33.65 25.36 -36.17
CA ASP A 97 32.99 26.40 -35.42
C ASP A 97 31.95 25.72 -34.49
N ARG A 98 32.36 25.48 -33.25
CA ARG A 98 31.44 25.02 -32.18
C ARG A 98 30.80 26.24 -31.54
N THR A 99 29.89 26.89 -32.23
CA THR A 99 28.80 27.62 -31.58
C THR A 99 27.91 26.60 -30.87
N LEU A 100 28.24 26.31 -29.61
CA LEU A 100 27.33 25.66 -28.69
C LEU A 100 26.14 26.61 -28.47
N SER A 101 25.16 26.50 -29.35
CA SER A 101 23.82 27.01 -29.09
C SER A 101 23.37 26.35 -27.80
N LEU A 102 23.34 27.08 -26.70
CA LEU A 102 22.57 26.77 -25.53
C LEU A 102 21.09 26.78 -25.97
N MET A 103 20.64 25.67 -26.56
CA MET A 103 19.23 25.41 -26.62
C MET A 103 18.78 25.35 -25.17
N SER A 104 18.14 26.41 -24.73
CA SER A 104 17.26 26.44 -23.60
C SER A 104 16.28 25.29 -23.87
N LEU A 105 16.48 24.12 -23.19
CA LEU A 105 15.47 23.12 -23.07
C LEU A 105 14.32 23.83 -22.34
N ALA A 106 13.33 24.27 -23.09
CA ALA A 106 12.04 24.58 -22.54
C ALA A 106 11.66 23.36 -21.68
N PRO A 107 11.17 23.54 -20.44
CA PRO A 107 10.73 22.39 -19.65
C PRO A 107 9.74 21.62 -20.52
N SER A 108 10.06 20.35 -20.77
CA SER A 108 9.13 19.42 -21.43
C SER A 108 7.79 19.58 -20.71
N ALA A 109 6.74 19.88 -21.47
CA ALA A 109 5.41 19.95 -20.88
C ALA A 109 5.21 18.68 -20.06
N SER A 110 4.85 18.84 -18.79
CA SER A 110 4.65 17.72 -17.86
C SER A 110 3.67 16.72 -18.47
N LYS A 111 4.07 15.45 -18.58
CA LYS A 111 3.32 14.38 -19.25
C LYS A 111 1.93 14.17 -18.66
N SER A 112 1.76 14.49 -17.38
CA SER A 112 0.53 14.27 -16.61
C SER A 112 -0.03 15.56 -16.00
N ALA A 113 0.32 16.74 -16.56
CA ALA A 113 -0.17 18.02 -16.08
C ALA A 113 -1.71 18.09 -16.14
N GLY A 114 -2.35 18.41 -15.01
CA GLY A 114 -3.82 18.43 -14.88
C GLY A 114 -4.45 17.09 -14.49
N ALA A 115 -3.71 15.98 -14.58
CA ALA A 115 -4.17 14.68 -14.11
C ALA A 115 -4.30 14.67 -12.56
N ARG A 116 -5.34 14.01 -12.06
CA ARG A 116 -5.60 13.86 -10.63
C ARG A 116 -5.84 12.41 -10.30
N LEU A 117 -4.93 11.85 -9.49
CA LEU A 117 -4.94 10.48 -8.99
C LEU A 117 -5.35 10.48 -7.53
N LEU A 118 -6.38 9.73 -7.18
CA LEU A 118 -6.79 9.49 -5.80
C LEU A 118 -6.50 8.02 -5.44
N LEU A 119 -5.81 7.82 -4.31
CA LEU A 119 -5.62 6.49 -3.74
C LEU A 119 -6.42 6.39 -2.44
N VAL A 120 -7.01 5.22 -2.19
CA VAL A 120 -7.73 4.92 -0.95
C VAL A 120 -7.17 3.63 -0.37
N HIS A 121 -6.48 3.77 0.75
CA HIS A 121 -5.84 2.68 1.48
C HIS A 121 -6.37 2.55 2.91
N ALA A 122 -6.28 1.35 3.47
CA ALA A 122 -6.79 1.04 4.79
C ALA A 122 -5.89 1.57 5.91
N HIS A 123 -4.58 1.32 5.81
CA HIS A 123 -3.60 1.61 6.86
C HIS A 123 -2.42 2.42 6.33
N PRO A 124 -1.70 3.13 7.23
CA PRO A 124 -0.38 3.67 6.91
C PRO A 124 0.60 2.52 6.61
N ASP A 125 1.19 2.47 5.46
CA ASP A 125 2.12 1.53 4.83
C ASP A 125 1.60 0.92 3.53
N ASP A 126 0.31 0.69 3.39
CA ASP A 126 -0.32 0.13 2.19
C ASP A 126 0.00 0.93 0.92
N GLU A 127 0.02 2.25 1.03
CA GLU A 127 0.33 3.15 -0.08
C GLU A 127 1.75 2.97 -0.59
N SER A 128 2.68 2.77 0.34
CA SER A 128 4.10 2.58 0.03
C SER A 128 4.36 1.20 -0.57
N ILE A 129 3.73 0.15 -0.02
CA ILE A 129 3.86 -1.24 -0.46
C ILE A 129 3.25 -1.41 -1.85
N ASN A 130 2.01 -0.98 -2.04
CA ASN A 130 1.24 -1.29 -3.24
C ASN A 130 1.47 -0.31 -4.38
N ASN A 131 1.65 1.00 -4.09
CA ASN A 131 1.60 2.06 -5.10
C ASN A 131 2.71 3.10 -4.98
N GLY A 132 3.72 2.88 -4.15
CA GLY A 132 4.77 3.88 -3.87
C GLY A 132 5.49 4.34 -5.13
N ALA A 133 5.85 3.43 -6.03
CA ALA A 133 6.54 3.77 -7.27
C ALA A 133 5.60 4.51 -8.25
N THR A 134 4.35 4.07 -8.41
CA THR A 134 3.33 4.74 -9.23
C THR A 134 3.05 6.16 -8.74
N MET A 135 2.91 6.34 -7.42
CA MET A 135 2.69 7.67 -6.83
C MET A 135 3.86 8.60 -7.15
N ALA A 136 5.08 8.16 -6.87
CA ALA A 136 6.28 8.97 -7.13
C ALA A 136 6.42 9.33 -8.63
N LYS A 137 6.16 8.38 -9.54
CA LYS A 137 6.15 8.60 -10.98
C LYS A 137 5.16 9.67 -11.40
N TYR A 138 3.89 9.54 -11.05
CA TYR A 138 2.87 10.50 -11.48
C TYR A 138 3.08 11.89 -10.86
N ILE A 139 3.56 11.97 -9.61
CA ILE A 139 3.97 13.24 -8.99
C ILE A 139 5.11 13.89 -9.80
N ALA A 140 6.13 13.15 -10.16
CA ALA A 140 7.25 13.65 -10.97
C ALA A 140 6.81 14.08 -12.38
N GLU A 141 5.82 13.41 -12.94
CA GLU A 141 5.18 13.75 -14.21
C GLU A 141 4.20 14.92 -14.12
N GLY A 142 3.98 15.49 -12.93
CA GLY A 142 3.17 16.70 -12.69
C GLY A 142 1.69 16.44 -12.44
N ALA A 143 1.28 15.20 -12.19
CA ALA A 143 -0.05 14.91 -11.71
C ALA A 143 -0.24 15.41 -10.27
N GLN A 144 -1.47 15.79 -9.93
CA GLN A 144 -1.89 15.96 -8.55
C GLN A 144 -2.24 14.59 -7.98
N VAL A 145 -1.60 14.22 -6.88
CA VAL A 145 -1.85 12.95 -6.19
C VAL A 145 -2.42 13.23 -4.82
N ALA A 146 -3.49 12.54 -4.48
CA ALA A 146 -4.09 12.56 -3.15
C ALA A 146 -4.22 11.14 -2.60
N LEU A 147 -3.96 10.99 -1.31
CA LEU A 147 -4.12 9.75 -0.56
C LEU A 147 -5.20 9.93 0.50
N VAL A 148 -6.08 8.94 0.60
CA VAL A 148 -6.97 8.75 1.75
C VAL A 148 -6.55 7.47 2.45
N THR A 149 -6.24 7.58 3.75
CA THR A 149 -5.96 6.45 4.64
C THR A 149 -7.16 6.28 5.57
N CYS A 150 -7.74 5.08 5.62
CA CYS A 150 -9.02 4.90 6.31
C CYS A 150 -8.89 4.86 7.83
N THR A 151 -7.83 4.24 8.35
CA THR A 151 -7.54 4.12 9.79
C THR A 151 -6.10 4.55 10.08
N ARG A 152 -5.69 4.52 11.32
CA ARG A 152 -4.30 4.78 11.71
C ARG A 152 -3.49 3.49 11.92
N GLY A 153 -4.13 2.32 11.73
CA GLY A 153 -3.50 1.03 11.90
C GLY A 153 -3.15 0.70 13.35
N GLU A 154 -4.04 1.03 14.27
CA GLU A 154 -3.83 0.92 15.72
C GLU A 154 -3.63 -0.51 16.20
N GLU A 155 -4.18 -1.49 15.49
CA GLU A 155 -4.10 -2.92 15.86
C GLU A 155 -2.90 -3.65 15.18
N GLY A 156 -2.02 -2.91 14.49
CA GLY A 156 -0.83 -3.46 13.85
C GLY A 156 0.15 -4.08 14.85
N GLU A 157 0.89 -5.11 14.42
CA GLU A 157 1.98 -5.66 15.19
C GLU A 157 3.16 -4.68 15.23
N VAL A 158 3.75 -4.44 16.40
CA VAL A 158 4.93 -3.57 16.55
C VAL A 158 6.18 -4.40 16.37
N LEU A 159 6.84 -4.30 15.21
CA LEU A 159 8.03 -5.10 14.86
C LEU A 159 9.30 -4.62 15.56
N VAL A 160 9.35 -3.38 16.03
CA VAL A 160 10.52 -2.76 16.69
C VAL A 160 10.40 -2.91 18.19
N PRO A 161 11.27 -3.69 18.87
CA PRO A 161 11.16 -3.97 20.31
C PRO A 161 11.15 -2.73 21.20
N GLU A 162 11.88 -1.68 20.82
CA GLU A 162 11.95 -0.41 21.54
C GLU A 162 10.61 0.32 21.57
N PHE A 163 9.73 0.05 20.61
CA PHE A 163 8.39 0.63 20.50
C PHE A 163 7.28 -0.32 20.93
N ALA A 164 7.61 -1.48 21.49
CA ALA A 164 6.64 -2.50 21.88
C ALA A 164 5.52 -1.98 22.82
N ASN A 165 5.75 -0.91 23.57
CA ASN A 165 4.73 -0.31 24.43
C ASN A 165 3.66 0.45 23.65
N LEU A 166 3.88 0.79 22.39
CA LEU A 166 2.90 1.50 21.57
C LEU A 166 1.69 0.62 21.19
N ALA A 167 1.80 -0.71 21.32
CA ALA A 167 0.76 -1.67 20.93
C ALA A 167 -0.60 -1.35 21.58
N SER A 168 -1.68 -1.75 20.89
CA SER A 168 -3.07 -1.46 21.28
C SER A 168 -3.47 -2.09 22.62
N ASP A 169 -2.82 -3.20 23.00
CA ASP A 169 -3.02 -3.89 24.30
C ASP A 169 -2.15 -3.30 25.44
N LYS A 170 -1.38 -2.23 25.19
CA LYS A 170 -0.52 -1.55 26.14
C LYS A 170 -0.87 -0.07 26.24
N ASP A 171 -0.01 0.81 25.72
CA ASP A 171 -0.22 2.26 25.81
C ASP A 171 -1.19 2.79 24.73
N ASP A 172 -1.54 1.99 23.73
CA ASP A 172 -2.43 2.32 22.60
C ASP A 172 -2.00 3.62 21.88
N GLN A 173 -0.69 3.74 21.62
CA GLN A 173 -0.09 4.90 20.97
C GLN A 173 0.48 4.59 19.57
N LEU A 174 0.21 3.40 19.03
CA LEU A 174 0.70 3.02 17.73
C LEU A 174 0.11 3.90 16.61
N GLY A 175 -1.19 4.19 16.64
CA GLY A 175 -1.83 5.04 15.64
C GLY A 175 -1.18 6.42 15.51
N PRO A 176 -1.02 7.21 16.57
CA PRO A 176 -0.29 8.48 16.52
C PRO A 176 1.16 8.37 16.03
N HIS A 177 1.84 7.26 16.35
CA HIS A 177 3.20 7.00 15.86
C HIS A 177 3.20 6.75 14.34
N ARG A 178 2.29 5.90 13.84
CA ARG A 178 2.14 5.61 12.41
C ARG A 178 1.73 6.83 11.57
N GLU A 179 1.06 7.81 12.16
CA GLU A 179 0.83 9.11 11.48
C GLU A 179 2.15 9.84 11.18
N ILE A 180 3.16 9.70 12.06
CA ILE A 180 4.49 10.29 11.83
C ILE A 180 5.23 9.49 10.75
N GLU A 181 5.18 8.17 10.81
CA GLU A 181 5.76 7.28 9.80
C GLU A 181 5.19 7.57 8.42
N LEU A 182 3.87 7.64 8.30
CA LEU A 182 3.17 7.98 7.06
C LEU A 182 3.60 9.33 6.51
N ARG A 183 3.69 10.36 7.34
CA ARG A 183 4.15 11.68 6.92
C ARG A 183 5.56 11.62 6.32
N ASN A 184 6.46 10.86 6.93
CA ASN A 184 7.82 10.67 6.43
C ASN A 184 7.83 9.88 5.11
N ALA A 185 7.01 8.83 5.00
CA ALA A 185 6.83 8.06 3.77
C ALA A 185 6.33 8.93 2.61
N LEU A 186 5.30 9.73 2.85
CA LEU A 186 4.77 10.65 1.84
C LEU A 186 5.79 11.73 1.42
N ALA A 187 6.62 12.19 2.33
CA ALA A 187 7.72 13.10 2.00
C ALA A 187 8.78 12.43 1.10
N ALA A 188 9.10 11.15 1.34
CA ALA A 188 10.00 10.38 0.49
C ALA A 188 9.43 10.18 -0.93
N LEU A 189 8.12 9.90 -1.05
CA LEU A 189 7.46 9.70 -2.35
C LEU A 189 7.30 11.00 -3.14
N SER A 190 6.98 12.12 -2.47
CA SER A 190 6.67 13.38 -3.15
C SER A 190 7.90 14.26 -3.42
N GLY A 191 9.00 14.05 -2.72
CA GLY A 191 10.20 14.87 -2.82
C GLY A 191 9.92 16.35 -2.49
N SER A 192 10.19 17.25 -3.44
CA SER A 192 9.90 18.68 -3.30
C SER A 192 8.45 19.07 -3.62
N ASN A 193 7.68 18.15 -4.17
CA ASN A 193 6.28 18.39 -4.53
C ASN A 193 5.38 18.12 -3.32
N GLN A 194 4.20 18.76 -3.31
CA GLN A 194 3.23 18.51 -2.26
C GLN A 194 2.21 17.47 -2.71
N MET A 195 1.99 16.49 -1.87
CA MET A 195 0.91 15.52 -2.00
C MET A 195 -0.16 15.81 -0.96
N GLN A 196 -1.44 15.65 -1.33
CA GLN A 196 -2.55 15.79 -0.38
C GLN A 196 -2.74 14.47 0.35
N HIS A 197 -2.91 14.54 1.67
CA HIS A 197 -3.28 13.39 2.48
C HIS A 197 -4.48 13.71 3.38
N HIS A 198 -5.37 12.75 3.51
CA HIS A 198 -6.54 12.80 4.38
C HIS A 198 -6.70 11.48 5.11
N PHE A 199 -6.93 11.51 6.42
CA PHE A 199 -7.58 10.39 7.07
C PHE A 199 -9.07 10.42 6.75
N LEU A 200 -9.67 9.24 6.48
CA LEU A 200 -11.10 9.14 6.22
C LEU A 200 -11.88 9.54 7.48
N GLY A 201 -12.91 10.35 7.31
CA GLY A 201 -13.75 10.87 8.38
C GLY A 201 -13.92 12.39 8.31
N ALA A 202 -14.69 12.95 9.25
CA ALA A 202 -14.79 14.37 9.51
C ALA A 202 -13.73 14.77 10.56
N PRO A 203 -13.53 16.07 10.84
CA PRO A 203 -12.53 16.50 11.83
C PRO A 203 -12.59 15.80 13.19
N ASP A 204 -13.80 15.40 13.60
CA ASP A 204 -14.04 14.75 14.89
C ASP A 204 -14.40 13.26 14.75
N VAL A 205 -14.25 12.67 13.54
CA VAL A 205 -14.57 11.27 13.26
C VAL A 205 -13.29 10.51 12.92
N HIS A 206 -12.99 9.52 13.74
CA HIS A 206 -11.91 8.58 13.53
C HIS A 206 -12.48 7.18 13.33
N TYR A 207 -12.00 6.47 12.34
CA TYR A 207 -12.22 5.04 12.18
C TYR A 207 -10.98 4.31 12.69
N ARG A 208 -11.18 3.51 13.74
CA ARG A 208 -10.13 2.68 14.32
C ARG A 208 -9.90 1.45 13.43
N ASP A 209 -8.67 0.98 13.41
CA ASP A 209 -8.29 -0.30 12.81
C ASP A 209 -9.12 -1.45 13.41
N SER A 210 -9.60 -2.33 12.56
CA SER A 210 -10.48 -3.46 12.94
C SER A 210 -9.73 -4.71 13.37
N GLY A 211 -8.41 -4.73 13.19
CA GLY A 211 -7.61 -5.95 13.32
C GLY A 211 -7.95 -6.98 12.25
N MET A 212 -7.31 -8.14 12.31
CA MET A 212 -7.51 -9.22 11.35
C MET A 212 -8.90 -9.81 11.41
N MET A 213 -9.39 -10.33 10.28
CA MET A 213 -10.70 -10.97 10.18
C MET A 213 -10.87 -12.11 11.20
N GLY A 214 -11.99 -12.07 11.95
CA GLY A 214 -12.30 -13.03 13.00
C GLY A 214 -11.70 -12.70 14.36
N MET A 215 -10.99 -11.58 14.50
CA MET A 215 -10.51 -11.12 15.80
C MET A 215 -11.63 -10.43 16.60
N PRO A 216 -11.59 -10.47 17.96
CA PRO A 216 -12.59 -9.82 18.80
C PRO A 216 -12.77 -8.30 18.53
N GLN A 217 -11.74 -7.64 18.05
CA GLN A 217 -11.77 -6.24 17.68
C GLN A 217 -12.81 -5.93 16.60
N ASN A 218 -13.12 -6.89 15.71
CA ASN A 218 -14.12 -6.71 14.66
C ASN A 218 -15.53 -6.42 15.20
N GLU A 219 -15.82 -6.80 16.44
CA GLU A 219 -17.12 -6.59 17.12
C GLU A 219 -17.25 -5.18 17.75
N ARG A 220 -16.19 -4.39 17.79
CA ARG A 220 -16.20 -3.04 18.38
C ARG A 220 -17.01 -2.08 17.49
N PRO A 221 -17.76 -1.14 18.11
CA PRO A 221 -18.57 -0.18 17.33
C PRO A 221 -17.75 0.97 16.73
N ASP A 222 -16.52 1.19 17.17
CA ASP A 222 -15.63 2.28 16.76
C ASP A 222 -14.64 1.89 15.66
N VAL A 223 -14.63 0.62 15.23
CA VAL A 223 -13.73 0.15 14.17
C VAL A 223 -14.32 0.39 12.77
N PHE A 224 -13.43 0.50 11.80
CA PHE A 224 -13.82 0.79 10.41
C PHE A 224 -14.74 -0.28 9.82
N TRP A 225 -14.47 -1.56 10.09
CA TRP A 225 -15.28 -2.67 9.61
C TRP A 225 -16.75 -2.62 10.04
N SER A 226 -17.02 -2.19 11.28
CA SER A 226 -18.38 -2.11 11.82
C SER A 226 -19.14 -0.84 11.39
N THR A 227 -18.44 0.12 10.77
CA THR A 227 -19.04 1.39 10.35
C THR A 227 -20.01 1.19 9.19
N SER A 228 -21.15 1.89 9.23
CA SER A 228 -22.10 1.93 8.11
C SER A 228 -21.39 2.35 6.81
N LEU A 229 -21.59 1.57 5.76
CA LEU A 229 -21.01 1.81 4.45
C LEU A 229 -21.33 3.22 3.93
N ASP A 230 -22.59 3.63 4.00
CA ASP A 230 -23.03 4.93 3.49
C ASP A 230 -22.45 6.08 4.36
N THR A 231 -22.27 5.87 5.65
CA THR A 231 -21.63 6.86 6.53
C THR A 231 -20.16 7.06 6.14
N ALA A 232 -19.39 6.00 6.04
CA ALA A 232 -17.99 6.08 5.63
C ALA A 232 -17.83 6.62 4.20
N ALA A 233 -18.68 6.16 3.27
CA ALA A 233 -18.69 6.62 1.89
C ALA A 233 -19.00 8.12 1.77
N SER A 234 -19.90 8.66 2.61
CA SER A 234 -20.24 10.10 2.58
C SER A 234 -19.01 10.99 2.80
N HIS A 235 -18.10 10.61 3.68
CA HIS A 235 -16.85 11.35 3.91
C HIS A 235 -15.93 11.31 2.70
N LEU A 236 -15.84 10.16 2.03
CA LEU A 236 -15.06 10.03 0.82
C LEU A 236 -15.67 10.79 -0.37
N VAL A 237 -17.01 10.89 -0.45
CA VAL A 237 -17.71 11.70 -1.48
C VAL A 237 -17.26 13.16 -1.43
N GLU A 238 -17.15 13.75 -0.24
CA GLU A 238 -16.71 15.15 -0.10
C GLU A 238 -15.27 15.33 -0.63
N ILE A 239 -14.38 14.37 -0.36
CA ILE A 239 -13.01 14.38 -0.87
C ILE A 239 -13.03 14.25 -2.41
N ILE A 240 -13.78 13.28 -2.95
CA ILE A 240 -13.89 13.04 -4.40
C ILE A 240 -14.40 14.29 -5.11
N ARG A 241 -15.49 14.89 -4.64
CA ARG A 241 -16.09 16.06 -5.27
C ARG A 241 -15.24 17.31 -5.18
N LYS A 242 -14.45 17.46 -4.10
CA LYS A 242 -13.49 18.57 -3.92
C LYS A 242 -12.25 18.38 -4.79
N PHE A 243 -11.63 17.20 -4.74
CA PHE A 243 -10.38 16.89 -5.45
C PHE A 243 -10.61 16.63 -6.95
N LYS A 244 -11.77 16.05 -7.31
CA LYS A 244 -12.19 15.74 -8.69
C LYS A 244 -11.21 14.80 -9.41
N PRO A 245 -10.89 13.62 -8.85
CA PRO A 245 -9.95 12.69 -9.48
C PRO A 245 -10.53 12.12 -10.76
N GLN A 246 -9.71 11.97 -11.80
CA GLN A 246 -10.06 11.20 -12.98
C GLN A 246 -9.83 9.70 -12.76
N VAL A 247 -8.82 9.36 -11.96
CA VAL A 247 -8.44 7.98 -11.65
C VAL A 247 -8.45 7.77 -10.14
N LEU A 248 -9.00 6.63 -9.72
CA LEU A 248 -8.98 6.15 -8.35
C LEU A 248 -8.33 4.77 -8.29
N ILE A 249 -7.47 4.53 -7.29
CA ILE A 249 -6.88 3.23 -6.98
C ILE A 249 -7.32 2.80 -5.59
N THR A 250 -7.69 1.52 -5.44
CA THR A 250 -8.02 0.88 -4.17
C THR A 250 -7.79 -0.64 -4.26
N TYR A 251 -8.30 -1.41 -3.31
CA TYR A 251 -8.21 -2.88 -3.30
C TYR A 251 -9.31 -3.53 -4.16
N ASP A 252 -9.16 -4.83 -4.41
CA ASP A 252 -10.23 -5.68 -4.95
C ASP A 252 -11.29 -6.02 -3.88
N GLU A 253 -12.32 -6.79 -4.26
CA GLU A 253 -13.47 -7.10 -3.42
C GLU A 253 -13.11 -7.90 -2.16
N ILE A 254 -12.02 -8.64 -2.18
CA ILE A 254 -11.52 -9.41 -1.03
C ILE A 254 -10.46 -8.67 -0.23
N GLY A 255 -10.14 -7.39 -0.60
CA GLY A 255 -9.11 -6.62 0.08
C GLY A 255 -7.71 -7.21 -0.06
N GLY A 256 -7.42 -7.84 -1.21
CA GLY A 256 -6.16 -8.54 -1.48
C GLY A 256 -6.04 -9.85 -0.72
N TYR A 257 -5.90 -9.80 0.59
CA TYR A 257 -5.67 -10.99 1.45
C TYR A 257 -6.73 -11.20 2.56
N GLY A 258 -7.83 -10.47 2.52
CA GLY A 258 -8.96 -10.70 3.42
C GLY A 258 -8.95 -9.88 4.71
N HIS A 259 -8.13 -8.82 4.81
CA HIS A 259 -8.23 -7.89 5.94
C HIS A 259 -9.57 -7.15 5.90
N PRO A 260 -10.34 -7.07 7.02
CA PRO A 260 -11.65 -6.43 7.02
C PRO A 260 -11.60 -4.98 6.57
N ASP A 261 -10.58 -4.21 6.97
CA ASP A 261 -10.44 -2.81 6.59
C ASP A 261 -10.09 -2.61 5.11
N HIS A 262 -9.34 -3.55 4.49
CA HIS A 262 -9.11 -3.52 3.04
C HIS A 262 -10.39 -3.79 2.27
N ILE A 263 -11.19 -4.77 2.71
CA ILE A 263 -12.51 -5.04 2.13
C ILE A 263 -13.44 -3.84 2.30
N GLN A 264 -13.42 -3.22 3.47
CA GLN A 264 -14.25 -2.03 3.75
C GLN A 264 -13.77 -0.82 2.93
N ALA A 265 -12.47 -0.60 2.78
CA ALA A 265 -11.91 0.47 1.94
C ALA A 265 -12.32 0.29 0.48
N HIS A 266 -12.28 -0.95 -0.06
CA HIS A 266 -12.85 -1.27 -1.36
C HIS A 266 -14.33 -0.87 -1.43
N ARG A 267 -15.16 -1.37 -0.52
CA ARG A 267 -16.61 -1.14 -0.51
C ARG A 267 -16.94 0.35 -0.42
N VAL A 268 -16.26 1.07 0.46
CA VAL A 268 -16.42 2.52 0.65
C VAL A 268 -16.00 3.28 -0.62
N SER A 269 -14.90 2.89 -1.27
CA SER A 269 -14.42 3.52 -2.50
C SER A 269 -15.41 3.36 -3.65
N MET A 270 -15.91 2.14 -3.87
CA MET A 270 -16.89 1.88 -4.93
C MET A 270 -18.20 2.61 -4.66
N ARG A 271 -18.71 2.55 -3.42
CA ARG A 271 -19.94 3.26 -3.03
C ARG A 271 -19.79 4.77 -3.14
N ALA A 272 -18.68 5.33 -2.69
CA ALA A 272 -18.42 6.77 -2.77
C ALA A 272 -18.29 7.26 -4.22
N ALA A 273 -17.70 6.45 -5.11
CA ALA A 273 -17.61 6.79 -6.53
C ALA A 273 -18.99 6.89 -7.19
N ASP A 274 -19.92 5.99 -6.83
CA ASP A 274 -21.30 6.04 -7.32
C ASP A 274 -22.07 7.24 -6.76
N LEU A 275 -21.99 7.46 -5.44
CA LEU A 275 -22.64 8.61 -4.78
C LEU A 275 -22.08 9.95 -5.24
N ALA A 276 -20.76 10.04 -5.49
CA ALA A 276 -20.15 11.27 -5.99
C ALA A 276 -20.62 11.64 -7.39
N ALA A 277 -20.95 10.66 -8.22
CA ALA A 277 -21.49 10.88 -9.56
C ALA A 277 -23.00 11.22 -9.57
N ASP A 278 -23.74 10.87 -8.50
CA ASP A 278 -25.18 11.14 -8.42
C ASP A 278 -25.43 12.63 -8.18
N GLN A 279 -26.11 13.28 -9.12
CA GLN A 279 -26.50 14.69 -9.03
C GLN A 279 -27.51 14.98 -7.89
N ASN A 280 -28.22 13.97 -7.40
CA ASN A 280 -29.20 14.10 -6.34
C ASN A 280 -28.63 13.85 -4.94
N TYR A 281 -27.37 13.41 -4.84
CA TYR A 281 -26.71 13.16 -3.57
C TYR A 281 -25.98 14.40 -3.07
N GLY A 282 -26.33 14.88 -1.86
CA GLY A 282 -25.68 16.02 -1.22
C GLY A 282 -25.90 17.35 -1.97
N THR A 283 -25.11 18.37 -1.64
CA THR A 283 -25.26 19.73 -2.17
C THR A 283 -24.09 20.18 -3.06
N SER A 284 -22.95 19.51 -3.00
CA SER A 284 -21.77 19.79 -3.82
C SER A 284 -21.96 19.26 -5.25
N ALA A 285 -21.32 19.90 -6.24
CA ALA A 285 -21.44 19.50 -7.64
C ALA A 285 -20.97 18.05 -7.85
N PRO A 286 -21.71 17.24 -8.62
CA PRO A 286 -21.36 15.85 -8.86
C PRO A 286 -20.02 15.70 -9.60
N TRP A 287 -19.33 14.60 -9.35
CA TRP A 287 -18.12 14.25 -10.04
C TRP A 287 -18.08 12.76 -10.36
N SER A 288 -17.91 12.41 -11.64
CA SER A 288 -17.75 11.02 -12.08
C SER A 288 -16.27 10.69 -12.30
N ILE A 289 -15.77 9.69 -11.60
CA ILE A 289 -14.43 9.14 -11.78
C ILE A 289 -14.41 8.35 -13.10
N SER A 290 -13.44 8.64 -13.97
CA SER A 290 -13.33 8.03 -15.30
C SER A 290 -12.86 6.58 -15.23
N LYS A 291 -11.87 6.30 -14.38
CA LYS A 291 -11.31 4.96 -14.20
C LYS A 291 -11.09 4.63 -12.73
N ILE A 292 -11.44 3.40 -12.36
CA ILE A 292 -11.14 2.85 -11.04
C ILE A 292 -10.31 1.59 -11.25
N TYR A 293 -9.18 1.51 -10.54
CA TYR A 293 -8.28 0.36 -10.58
C TYR A 293 -8.17 -0.30 -9.21
N TRP A 294 -8.00 -1.60 -9.23
CA TRP A 294 -7.67 -2.40 -8.06
C TRP A 294 -6.20 -2.80 -8.10
N ASN A 295 -5.54 -2.72 -6.95
CA ASN A 295 -4.20 -3.27 -6.78
C ASN A 295 -4.22 -4.76 -7.10
N THR A 296 -3.27 -5.19 -7.90
CA THR A 296 -3.21 -6.57 -8.39
C THR A 296 -1.75 -7.02 -8.46
N ILE A 297 -1.46 -8.25 -8.04
CA ILE A 297 -0.14 -8.85 -8.23
C ILE A 297 -0.32 -10.09 -9.11
N PRO A 298 0.28 -10.13 -10.32
CA PRO A 298 0.18 -11.27 -11.21
C PRO A 298 0.76 -12.53 -10.58
N ARG A 299 0.11 -13.64 -10.79
CA ARG A 299 0.55 -14.94 -10.30
C ARG A 299 1.96 -15.30 -10.80
N SER A 300 2.27 -14.96 -12.05
CA SER A 300 3.61 -15.15 -12.62
C SER A 300 4.71 -14.37 -11.88
N VAL A 301 4.43 -13.16 -11.39
CA VAL A 301 5.38 -12.34 -10.63
C VAL A 301 5.62 -12.95 -9.25
N ILE A 302 4.56 -13.39 -8.57
CA ILE A 302 4.68 -14.09 -7.29
C ILE A 302 5.48 -15.38 -7.44
N GLN A 303 5.19 -16.18 -8.49
CA GLN A 303 5.92 -17.42 -8.75
C GLN A 303 7.41 -17.17 -8.95
N GLN A 304 7.79 -16.13 -9.71
CA GLN A 304 9.20 -15.74 -9.86
C GLN A 304 9.83 -15.39 -8.50
N GLY A 305 9.11 -14.69 -7.64
CA GLY A 305 9.57 -14.38 -6.28
C GLY A 305 9.77 -15.64 -5.44
N MET A 306 8.82 -16.56 -5.45
CA MET A 306 8.92 -17.83 -4.75
C MET A 306 10.10 -18.65 -5.25
N ASP A 307 10.29 -18.74 -6.56
CA ASP A 307 11.39 -19.50 -7.16
C ASP A 307 12.77 -18.90 -6.79
N ALA A 308 12.89 -17.58 -6.80
CA ALA A 308 14.13 -16.90 -6.39
C ALA A 308 14.44 -17.11 -4.90
N MET A 309 13.43 -17.27 -4.05
CA MET A 309 13.62 -17.48 -2.61
C MET A 309 13.88 -18.94 -2.22
N LYS A 310 13.55 -19.92 -3.07
CA LYS A 310 13.80 -21.35 -2.80
C LYS A 310 15.27 -21.64 -2.48
N ASP A 311 16.18 -21.04 -3.22
CA ASP A 311 17.61 -21.26 -3.06
C ASP A 311 18.19 -20.64 -1.78
N SER A 312 17.47 -19.68 -1.17
CA SER A 312 17.87 -19.03 0.08
C SER A 312 17.42 -19.78 1.33
N GLY A 313 16.59 -20.82 1.18
CA GLY A 313 15.99 -21.54 2.29
C GLY A 313 14.91 -20.74 3.04
N SER A 314 14.48 -19.60 2.48
CA SER A 314 13.40 -18.77 3.03
C SER A 314 12.09 -19.07 2.32
N ALA A 315 11.00 -19.22 3.08
CA ALA A 315 9.67 -19.33 2.50
C ALA A 315 9.11 -17.94 2.15
N PHE A 316 8.55 -17.80 0.96
CA PHE A 316 7.89 -16.58 0.53
C PHE A 316 6.60 -16.37 1.34
N PHE A 317 6.59 -15.44 2.26
CA PHE A 317 5.50 -15.22 3.22
C PHE A 317 5.05 -16.50 3.95
N GLY A 318 5.94 -17.49 4.12
CA GLY A 318 5.59 -18.75 4.74
C GLY A 318 4.75 -19.72 3.88
N ALA A 319 4.47 -19.35 2.63
CA ALA A 319 3.69 -20.16 1.70
C ALA A 319 4.53 -21.31 1.10
N GLU A 320 3.92 -22.49 0.96
CA GLU A 320 4.55 -23.64 0.32
C GLU A 320 4.29 -23.65 -1.19
N SER A 321 3.16 -23.08 -1.61
CA SER A 321 2.73 -23.00 -3.01
C SER A 321 2.06 -21.67 -3.33
N ILE A 322 1.93 -21.35 -4.63
CA ILE A 322 1.26 -20.13 -5.08
C ILE A 322 -0.24 -20.11 -4.74
N GLU A 323 -0.85 -21.27 -4.59
CA GLU A 323 -2.24 -21.43 -4.20
C GLU A 323 -2.49 -20.97 -2.75
N ASP A 324 -1.45 -20.93 -1.93
CA ASP A 324 -1.51 -20.43 -0.56
C ASP A 324 -1.47 -18.90 -0.47
N ILE A 325 -1.23 -18.20 -1.60
CA ILE A 325 -1.10 -16.75 -1.68
C ILE A 325 -2.42 -16.13 -2.19
N PRO A 326 -3.28 -15.59 -1.34
CA PRO A 326 -4.62 -15.13 -1.73
C PRO A 326 -4.60 -13.89 -2.63
N PHE A 327 -3.53 -13.07 -2.56
CA PHE A 327 -3.36 -11.87 -3.38
C PHE A 327 -2.68 -12.14 -4.73
N ALA A 328 -2.25 -13.38 -5.01
CA ALA A 328 -1.73 -13.78 -6.32
C ALA A 328 -2.90 -13.97 -7.29
N LYS A 329 -3.08 -13.05 -8.23
CA LYS A 329 -4.19 -13.08 -9.19
C LYS A 329 -3.78 -13.71 -10.51
N PRO A 330 -4.69 -14.40 -11.23
CA PRO A 330 -4.46 -14.85 -12.59
C PRO A 330 -3.98 -13.71 -13.48
N ASP A 331 -2.97 -13.95 -14.29
CA ASP A 331 -2.32 -12.92 -15.12
C ASP A 331 -3.29 -12.26 -16.11
N GLU A 332 -4.30 -13.01 -16.58
CA GLU A 332 -5.37 -12.51 -17.45
C GLU A 332 -6.29 -11.46 -16.83
N LEU A 333 -6.30 -11.33 -15.50
CA LEU A 333 -7.03 -10.27 -14.80
C LEU A 333 -6.25 -8.95 -14.73
N VAL A 334 -4.96 -8.97 -15.06
CA VAL A 334 -4.11 -7.79 -15.05
C VAL A 334 -4.34 -7.01 -16.34
N THR A 335 -5.00 -5.86 -16.23
CA THR A 335 -5.36 -5.01 -17.38
C THR A 335 -4.36 -3.89 -17.63
N SER A 336 -3.60 -3.53 -16.59
CA SER A 336 -2.73 -2.35 -16.65
C SER A 336 -1.46 -2.57 -15.84
N VAL A 337 -0.38 -1.94 -16.30
CA VAL A 337 0.93 -2.00 -15.66
C VAL A 337 1.57 -0.61 -15.68
N VAL A 338 2.19 -0.24 -14.58
CA VAL A 338 2.98 0.99 -14.48
C VAL A 338 4.42 0.61 -14.22
N ASP A 339 5.28 0.80 -15.21
CA ASP A 339 6.72 0.76 -15.01
C ASP A 339 7.17 2.10 -14.41
N ALA A 340 7.49 2.06 -13.14
CA ALA A 340 8.01 3.16 -12.35
C ALA A 340 9.37 2.80 -11.73
N THR A 341 10.16 1.97 -12.41
CA THR A 341 11.46 1.46 -11.96
C THR A 341 12.43 2.60 -11.59
N GLU A 342 12.34 3.73 -12.28
CA GLU A 342 13.15 4.94 -11.96
C GLU A 342 12.85 5.52 -10.56
N PHE A 343 11.70 5.18 -9.96
CA PHE A 343 11.21 5.68 -8.67
C PHE A 343 11.30 4.66 -7.54
N VAL A 344 11.91 3.52 -7.78
CA VAL A 344 12.07 2.44 -6.79
C VAL A 344 12.79 2.92 -5.52
N SER A 345 13.75 3.84 -5.63
CA SER A 345 14.46 4.38 -4.47
C SER A 345 13.52 5.14 -3.52
N GLN A 346 12.62 5.95 -4.07
CA GLN A 346 11.62 6.68 -3.28
C GLN A 346 10.64 5.72 -2.59
N LYS A 347 10.16 4.68 -3.31
CA LYS A 347 9.33 3.64 -2.73
C LYS A 347 10.03 2.92 -1.58
N MET A 348 11.29 2.53 -1.74
CA MET A 348 12.06 1.87 -0.71
C MET A 348 12.31 2.75 0.53
N GLU A 349 12.51 4.07 0.33
CA GLU A 349 12.63 5.01 1.44
C GLU A 349 11.29 5.19 2.16
N ALA A 350 10.18 5.26 1.44
CA ALA A 350 8.85 5.31 2.02
C ALA A 350 8.54 4.06 2.84
N MET A 351 8.83 2.87 2.31
CA MET A 351 8.68 1.61 3.06
C MET A 351 9.54 1.59 4.33
N ARG A 352 10.78 2.13 4.31
CA ARG A 352 11.63 2.23 5.50
C ARG A 352 11.09 3.21 6.53
N ALA A 353 10.33 4.21 6.11
CA ALA A 353 9.71 5.15 7.04
C ALA A 353 8.62 4.50 7.90
N HIS A 354 8.01 3.41 7.45
CA HIS A 354 7.06 2.58 8.20
C HIS A 354 7.76 1.55 9.09
N ALA A 355 8.74 2.00 9.88
CA ALA A 355 9.66 1.12 10.61
C ALA A 355 8.98 0.19 11.60
N THR A 356 7.85 0.61 12.20
CA THR A 356 7.09 -0.24 13.13
C THR A 356 6.38 -1.40 12.43
N GLN A 357 6.14 -1.32 11.11
CA GLN A 357 5.34 -2.26 10.33
C GLN A 357 6.14 -3.03 9.26
N ILE A 358 7.24 -2.47 8.77
CA ILE A 358 8.03 -3.03 7.68
C ILE A 358 9.47 -3.20 8.14
N ALA A 359 9.85 -4.45 8.43
CA ALA A 359 11.23 -4.78 8.78
C ALA A 359 12.12 -4.76 7.54
N VAL A 360 13.30 -4.13 7.63
CA VAL A 360 14.26 -4.04 6.52
C VAL A 360 14.91 -5.39 6.14
N ASP A 361 14.87 -6.36 7.03
CA ASP A 361 15.25 -7.75 6.84
C ASP A 361 14.06 -8.68 6.60
N GLY A 362 12.86 -8.11 6.57
CA GLY A 362 11.60 -8.83 6.33
C GLY A 362 11.37 -9.22 4.87
N PRO A 363 10.29 -9.98 4.59
CA PRO A 363 10.03 -10.56 3.28
C PRO A 363 9.89 -9.52 2.15
N PHE A 364 9.38 -8.32 2.43
CA PHE A 364 9.27 -7.27 1.42
C PHE A 364 10.64 -6.83 0.89
N PHE A 365 11.62 -6.59 1.78
CA PHE A 365 12.97 -6.22 1.35
C PHE A 365 13.78 -7.41 0.85
N ALA A 366 13.57 -8.62 1.39
CA ALA A 366 14.22 -9.83 0.92
C ALA A 366 13.93 -10.08 -0.56
N LEU A 367 12.69 -9.89 -1.01
CA LEU A 367 12.31 -10.03 -2.40
C LEU A 367 13.10 -9.07 -3.31
N SER A 368 13.27 -7.81 -2.91
CA SER A 368 14.07 -6.83 -3.66
C SER A 368 15.55 -7.22 -3.74
N ASN A 369 16.11 -7.82 -2.69
CA ASN A 369 17.49 -8.24 -2.66
C ASN A 369 17.76 -9.45 -3.57
N MET A 370 16.76 -10.31 -3.79
CA MET A 370 16.90 -11.55 -4.56
C MET A 370 16.56 -11.40 -6.04
N LEU A 371 15.51 -10.66 -6.36
CA LEU A 371 15.07 -10.39 -7.73
C LEU A 371 15.58 -9.05 -8.29
N GLY A 372 16.26 -8.27 -7.45
CA GLY A 372 16.66 -6.91 -7.74
C GLY A 372 15.55 -5.90 -7.44
N MET A 373 15.97 -4.65 -7.18
CA MET A 373 15.07 -3.55 -6.82
C MET A 373 14.01 -3.25 -7.89
N GLN A 374 14.24 -3.66 -9.12
CA GLN A 374 13.34 -3.42 -10.26
C GLN A 374 11.96 -4.04 -10.08
N VAL A 375 11.86 -5.18 -9.40
CA VAL A 375 10.58 -5.86 -9.12
C VAL A 375 9.60 -4.95 -8.38
N PHE A 376 10.08 -4.09 -7.50
CA PHE A 376 9.25 -3.14 -6.77
C PHE A 376 8.91 -1.87 -7.56
N GLY A 377 9.55 -1.65 -8.69
CA GLY A 377 9.30 -0.51 -9.57
C GLY A 377 8.19 -0.76 -10.58
N VAL A 378 7.75 -1.99 -10.76
CA VAL A 378 6.64 -2.34 -11.67
C VAL A 378 5.42 -2.70 -10.85
N GLU A 379 4.36 -1.93 -11.00
CA GLU A 379 3.12 -2.10 -10.25
C GLU A 379 1.96 -2.41 -11.19
N TYR A 380 1.08 -3.34 -10.79
CA TYR A 380 0.07 -3.94 -11.64
C TYR A 380 -1.33 -3.64 -11.14
N TYR A 381 -2.28 -3.57 -12.08
CA TYR A 381 -3.64 -3.15 -11.80
C TYR A 381 -4.66 -3.95 -12.59
N THR A 382 -5.84 -4.12 -11.99
CA THR A 382 -7.06 -4.59 -12.67
C THR A 382 -8.01 -3.40 -12.82
N LEU A 383 -8.46 -3.12 -14.02
CA LEU A 383 -9.47 -2.07 -14.27
C LEU A 383 -10.84 -2.55 -13.81
N ALA A 384 -11.39 -1.90 -12.78
CA ALA A 384 -12.72 -2.18 -12.23
C ALA A 384 -13.82 -1.33 -12.88
N LYS A 385 -13.50 -0.11 -13.31
CA LYS A 385 -14.43 0.81 -13.97
C LYS A 385 -13.71 1.60 -15.06
N GLY A 386 -14.34 1.79 -16.18
CA GLY A 386 -13.79 2.54 -17.32
C GLY A 386 -13.45 1.63 -18.51
N VAL A 387 -12.57 2.11 -19.37
CA VAL A 387 -12.12 1.38 -20.57
C VAL A 387 -10.61 1.49 -20.68
N VAL A 388 -9.91 0.35 -20.88
CA VAL A 388 -8.47 0.34 -21.19
C VAL A 388 -8.24 1.03 -22.53
N SER A 389 -7.15 1.76 -22.64
CA SER A 389 -6.84 2.57 -23.83
C SER A 389 -5.34 2.55 -24.12
N GLU A 390 -4.98 2.73 -25.39
CA GLU A 390 -3.57 2.84 -25.79
C GLU A 390 -2.81 3.93 -24.99
N PRO A 391 -1.50 3.77 -24.80
CA PRO A 391 -0.64 2.71 -25.32
C PRO A 391 -0.67 1.42 -24.50
N PHE A 392 -0.45 0.29 -25.16
CA PHE A 392 -0.38 -1.03 -24.54
C PHE A 392 1.06 -1.58 -24.56
N ASP A 393 1.38 -2.44 -23.59
CA ASP A 393 2.60 -3.27 -23.63
C ASP A 393 2.45 -4.47 -24.60
N ALA A 394 3.48 -5.34 -24.63
CA ALA A 394 3.49 -6.52 -25.49
C ALA A 394 2.42 -7.57 -25.09
N ASP A 395 1.97 -7.54 -23.84
CA ASP A 395 0.95 -8.44 -23.30
C ASP A 395 -0.48 -7.86 -23.44
N GLY A 396 -0.61 -6.69 -24.08
CA GLY A 396 -1.89 -5.99 -24.25
C GLY A 396 -2.38 -5.25 -23.01
N ARG A 397 -1.51 -4.97 -22.03
CA ARG A 397 -1.83 -4.22 -20.81
C ARG A 397 -1.63 -2.72 -21.06
N GLU A 398 -2.54 -1.92 -20.58
CA GLU A 398 -2.42 -0.46 -20.60
C GLU A 398 -1.23 -0.01 -19.74
N ILE A 399 -0.37 0.87 -20.26
CA ILE A 399 0.86 1.30 -19.57
C ILE A 399 0.77 2.71 -18.95
N ASN A 400 -0.40 3.33 -19.02
CA ASN A 400 -0.67 4.62 -18.37
C ASN A 400 -2.12 4.66 -17.89
N LEU A 401 -2.32 4.80 -16.58
CA LEU A 401 -3.66 4.77 -15.96
C LEU A 401 -4.57 5.93 -16.42
N PHE A 402 -4.01 6.98 -17.00
CA PHE A 402 -4.76 8.11 -17.56
C PHE A 402 -5.02 7.99 -19.06
N SER A 403 -4.64 6.90 -19.72
CA SER A 403 -4.91 6.70 -21.13
C SER A 403 -6.42 6.78 -21.43
N GLY A 404 -6.78 7.51 -22.50
CA GLY A 404 -8.18 7.71 -22.88
C GLY A 404 -9.01 8.57 -21.92
N VAL A 405 -8.40 9.19 -20.90
CA VAL A 405 -9.07 10.05 -19.93
C VAL A 405 -8.90 11.53 -20.33
N SER A 406 -9.99 12.29 -20.32
CA SER A 406 -9.93 13.75 -20.48
C SER A 406 -9.34 14.40 -19.22
N ILE A 407 -8.30 15.17 -19.37
CA ILE A 407 -7.59 15.86 -18.28
C ILE A 407 -7.90 17.35 -18.29
#